data_aea365692924b17db3266b12b9c7f199
#
_entry.id   aea365692924b17db3266b12b9c7f199
#
_cell.length_a   1.000
_cell.length_b   1.000
_cell.length_c   1.000
_cell.angle_alpha   90.00
_cell.angle_beta   90.00
_cell.angle_gamma   90.00
#
_symmetry.space_group_name_H-M   'P 1'
#
loop_
_entity.id
_entity.type
_entity.pdbx_description
1 polymer ?
#
loop_
_entity_poly.entity_id
_entity_poly.type
_entity_poly.pdbx_seq_one_letter_code
_entity_poly.pdbx_strand_id
1 'polypeptide(L)'
;MMQAHRRSVWRNDYDITADGRPLAVFDGSLWRGGGALVVDGRRYQVRSSMWATSCTLVDDAGELVASARRIGRKDWSIEAAGVTHAFRRSSVWSLEQEHVVQGLPVGTIRRTSAWRGEAVADLPLLSPLVALFAITVVLITWDVAGAAT
;
A
#
# COMPACT_ATOMS: atom_id res chain seq x y z
N MET A 1 -5.05 11.87 7.44
CA MET A 1 -5.42 10.45 7.54
C MET A 1 -5.98 10.00 6.21
N MET A 2 -5.45 8.91 5.70
CA MET A 2 -5.93 8.31 4.45
C MET A 2 -6.83 7.12 4.75
N GLN A 3 -7.85 6.93 3.92
CA GLN A 3 -8.75 5.79 4.02
C GLN A 3 -8.87 5.13 2.66
N ALA A 4 -8.80 3.80 2.63
CA ALA A 4 -9.02 3.01 1.43
C ALA A 4 -10.33 2.25 1.58
N HIS A 5 -11.19 2.35 0.58
CA HIS A 5 -12.49 1.67 0.52
C HIS A 5 -12.57 0.82 -0.73
N ARG A 6 -12.87 -0.46 -0.56
CA ARG A 6 -13.09 -1.36 -1.70
C ARG A 6 -14.36 -0.96 -2.43
N ARG A 7 -14.27 -0.75 -3.74
CA ARG A 7 -15.41 -0.38 -4.59
C ARG A 7 -16.41 -1.51 -4.79
N SER A 8 -15.90 -2.75 -4.82
CA SER A 8 -16.72 -3.93 -5.09
C SER A 8 -16.13 -5.14 -4.38
N VAL A 9 -16.99 -6.02 -3.87
CA VAL A 9 -16.56 -7.30 -3.28
C VAL A 9 -15.94 -8.25 -4.30
N TRP A 10 -16.18 -8.01 -5.60
CA TRP A 10 -15.72 -8.87 -6.69
C TRP A 10 -14.44 -8.39 -7.35
N ARG A 11 -13.98 -7.16 -7.04
CA ARG A 11 -12.80 -6.56 -7.65
C ARG A 11 -11.87 -6.01 -6.57
N ASN A 12 -10.58 -6.09 -6.84
CA ASN A 12 -9.56 -5.51 -5.97
C ASN A 12 -9.32 -4.03 -6.34
N ASP A 13 -10.41 -3.27 -6.41
CA ASP A 13 -10.40 -1.84 -6.71
C ASP A 13 -10.71 -1.05 -5.45
N TYR A 14 -9.92 -0.03 -5.19
CA TYR A 14 -10.04 0.79 -3.99
C TYR A 14 -10.11 2.27 -4.35
N ASP A 15 -11.04 2.98 -3.69
CA ASP A 15 -11.02 4.43 -3.63
C ASP A 15 -10.23 4.84 -2.39
N ILE A 16 -9.26 5.73 -2.57
CA ILE A 16 -8.44 6.23 -1.48
C ILE A 16 -8.74 7.71 -1.28
N THR A 17 -9.12 8.06 -0.06
CA THR A 17 -9.44 9.43 0.33
C THR A 17 -8.43 9.93 1.34
N ALA A 18 -8.22 11.23 1.38
CA ALA A 18 -7.44 11.91 2.41
C ALA A 18 -8.34 12.97 3.05
N ASP A 19 -8.56 12.85 4.35
CA ASP A 19 -9.43 13.76 5.12
C ASP A 19 -10.81 13.93 4.49
N GLY A 20 -11.38 12.82 4.00
CA GLY A 20 -12.69 12.79 3.37
C GLY A 20 -12.74 13.25 1.92
N ARG A 21 -11.61 13.65 1.32
CA ARG A 21 -11.54 14.09 -0.07
C ARG A 21 -10.94 13.00 -0.95
N PRO A 22 -11.50 12.77 -2.16
CA PRO A 22 -10.90 11.82 -3.10
C PRO A 22 -9.44 12.19 -3.41
N LEU A 23 -8.54 11.23 -3.28
CA LEU A 23 -7.11 11.41 -3.53
C LEU A 23 -6.62 10.54 -4.66
N ALA A 24 -6.99 9.26 -4.66
CA ALA A 24 -6.48 8.29 -5.62
C ALA A 24 -7.45 7.13 -5.82
N VAL A 25 -7.24 6.40 -6.91
CA VAL A 25 -7.91 5.13 -7.18
C VAL A 25 -6.83 4.08 -7.44
N PHE A 26 -6.91 2.95 -6.74
CA PHE A 26 -6.08 1.79 -7.03
C PHE A 26 -6.93 0.72 -7.73
N ASP A 27 -6.53 0.35 -8.93
CA ASP A 27 -7.13 -0.74 -9.70
C ASP A 27 -6.21 -1.95 -9.65
N GLY A 28 -6.55 -2.93 -8.81
CA GLY A 28 -5.83 -4.18 -8.65
C GLY A 28 -6.37 -5.33 -9.50
N SER A 29 -7.22 -5.03 -10.48
CA SER A 29 -7.85 -6.04 -11.34
C SER A 29 -6.90 -6.68 -12.33
N LEU A 30 -5.72 -6.11 -12.55
CA LEU A 30 -4.68 -6.70 -13.39
C LEU A 30 -4.03 -7.85 -12.63
N TRP A 31 -4.50 -9.02 -12.93
CA TRP A 31 -4.08 -10.30 -12.34
C TRP A 31 -2.55 -10.47 -12.32
N ARG A 32 -2.03 -10.98 -11.21
CA ARG A 32 -0.68 -11.53 -11.09
C ARG A 32 0.47 -10.54 -11.24
N GLY A 33 0.36 -9.33 -10.78
CA GLY A 33 1.54 -8.50 -10.86
C GLY A 33 1.35 -7.06 -10.47
N GLY A 34 0.24 -6.76 -9.78
CA GLY A 34 0.00 -5.41 -9.29
C GLY A 34 -1.22 -4.78 -9.91
N GLY A 35 -1.14 -3.51 -10.27
CA GLY A 35 -2.28 -2.76 -10.79
C GLY A 35 -1.89 -1.36 -11.21
N ALA A 36 -2.90 -0.50 -11.29
CA ALA A 36 -2.72 0.90 -11.63
C ALA A 36 -3.15 1.78 -10.46
N LEU A 37 -2.34 2.78 -10.14
CA LEU A 37 -2.64 3.80 -9.15
C LEU A 37 -2.80 5.13 -9.89
N VAL A 38 -3.98 5.74 -9.79
CA VAL A 38 -4.27 7.02 -10.44
C VAL A 38 -4.38 8.09 -9.36
N VAL A 39 -3.54 9.11 -9.45
CA VAL A 39 -3.44 10.20 -8.47
C VAL A 39 -3.48 11.52 -9.25
N ASP A 40 -4.49 12.36 -9.00
CA ASP A 40 -4.65 13.66 -9.68
C ASP A 40 -4.51 13.56 -11.21
N GLY A 41 -5.14 12.55 -11.80
CA GLY A 41 -5.07 12.31 -13.24
C GLY A 41 -3.78 11.68 -13.74
N ARG A 42 -2.77 11.50 -12.90
CA ARG A 42 -1.53 10.81 -13.25
C ARG A 42 -1.66 9.32 -12.98
N ARG A 43 -1.22 8.52 -13.93
CA ARG A 43 -1.27 7.07 -13.83
C ARG A 43 0.10 6.52 -13.47
N TYR A 44 0.14 5.73 -12.41
CA TYR A 44 1.31 4.97 -12.00
C TYR A 44 1.00 3.49 -12.14
N GLN A 45 2.00 2.71 -12.50
CA GLN A 45 1.88 1.27 -12.51
C GLN A 45 2.51 0.68 -11.26
N VAL A 46 1.75 -0.16 -10.57
CA VAL A 46 2.24 -0.95 -9.44
C VAL A 46 2.54 -2.34 -9.95
N ARG A 47 3.78 -2.78 -9.82
CA ARG A 47 4.22 -4.12 -10.24
C ARG A 47 4.62 -4.91 -9.01
N SER A 48 4.04 -6.08 -8.86
CA SER A 48 4.27 -6.96 -7.72
C SER A 48 4.93 -8.25 -8.20
N SER A 49 5.83 -8.80 -7.39
CA SER A 49 6.31 -10.17 -7.60
C SER A 49 5.18 -11.17 -7.37
N MET A 50 5.39 -12.43 -7.82
CA MET A 50 4.36 -13.46 -7.80
C MET A 50 3.73 -13.66 -6.41
N TRP A 51 4.52 -13.56 -5.35
CA TRP A 51 4.06 -13.76 -3.97
C TRP A 51 3.90 -12.46 -3.19
N ALA A 52 3.91 -11.33 -3.89
CA ALA A 52 3.84 -9.99 -3.29
C ALA A 52 4.94 -9.75 -2.24
N THR A 53 6.13 -10.30 -2.46
CA THR A 53 7.29 -10.08 -1.58
C THR A 53 8.07 -8.83 -1.95
N SER A 54 7.85 -8.31 -3.14
CA SER A 54 8.40 -7.05 -3.61
C SER A 54 7.41 -6.35 -4.53
N CYS A 55 7.43 -5.03 -4.50
CA CYS A 55 6.58 -4.18 -5.33
C CYS A 55 7.38 -2.99 -5.84
N THR A 56 7.05 -2.52 -7.04
CA THR A 56 7.60 -1.27 -7.57
C THR A 56 6.48 -0.34 -8.01
N LEU A 57 6.72 0.95 -7.88
CA LEU A 57 5.86 2.01 -8.39
C LEU A 57 6.59 2.68 -9.55
N VAL A 58 5.98 2.67 -10.72
CA VAL A 58 6.57 3.19 -11.97
C VAL A 58 5.62 4.25 -12.52
N ASP A 59 6.14 5.39 -12.95
CA ASP A 59 5.34 6.46 -13.52
C ASP A 59 4.97 6.17 -15.00
N ASP A 60 4.22 7.08 -15.62
CA ASP A 60 3.77 6.94 -16.99
C ASP A 60 4.90 7.02 -18.02
N ALA A 61 6.05 7.57 -17.64
CA ALA A 61 7.27 7.57 -18.47
C ALA A 61 8.10 6.29 -18.33
N GLY A 62 7.68 5.37 -17.45
CA GLY A 62 8.40 4.13 -17.20
C GLY A 62 9.51 4.26 -16.17
N GLU A 63 9.62 5.38 -15.48
CA GLU A 63 10.64 5.59 -14.46
C GLU A 63 10.21 5.06 -13.10
N LEU A 64 11.17 4.47 -12.39
CA LEU A 64 10.96 3.94 -11.05
C LEU A 64 10.81 5.09 -10.05
N VAL A 65 9.67 5.13 -9.36
CA VAL A 65 9.35 6.13 -8.35
C VAL A 65 9.66 5.62 -6.94
N ALA A 66 9.31 4.36 -6.68
CA ALA A 66 9.51 3.75 -5.38
C ALA A 66 9.59 2.23 -5.51
N SER A 67 10.23 1.59 -4.54
CA SER A 67 10.26 0.14 -4.47
C SER A 67 10.08 -0.35 -3.03
N ALA A 68 9.28 -1.38 -2.86
CA ALA A 68 9.06 -2.04 -1.57
C ALA A 68 9.71 -3.42 -1.58
N ARG A 69 10.38 -3.77 -0.50
CA ARG A 69 11.11 -5.03 -0.35
C ARG A 69 10.76 -5.72 0.95
N ARG A 70 10.90 -7.03 0.98
CA ARG A 70 10.66 -7.89 2.15
C ARG A 70 9.22 -7.80 2.65
N ILE A 71 8.31 -7.55 1.75
CA ILE A 71 6.87 -7.48 2.04
C ILE A 71 6.42 -8.86 2.56
N GLY A 72 5.54 -8.86 3.57
CA GLY A 72 5.06 -10.07 4.21
C GLY A 72 5.93 -10.56 5.35
N ARG A 73 7.12 -9.97 5.53
CA ARG A 73 7.96 -10.21 6.70
C ARG A 73 7.63 -9.23 7.81
N LYS A 74 8.11 -9.53 9.01
CA LYS A 74 7.91 -8.64 10.16
C LYS A 74 8.43 -7.24 9.87
N ASP A 75 9.64 -7.16 9.29
CA ASP A 75 10.27 -5.90 8.90
C ASP A 75 10.37 -5.83 7.38
N TRP A 76 9.87 -4.75 6.81
CA TRP A 76 9.94 -4.48 5.38
C TRP A 76 10.21 -3.00 5.14
N SER A 77 10.48 -2.61 3.91
CA SER A 77 10.88 -1.23 3.63
C SER A 77 10.40 -0.75 2.28
N ILE A 78 10.29 0.57 2.16
CA ILE A 78 10.08 1.27 0.90
C ILE A 78 11.27 2.20 0.67
N GLU A 79 11.83 2.14 -0.52
CA GLU A 79 12.87 3.05 -0.98
C GLU A 79 12.29 4.01 -2.01
N ALA A 80 12.45 5.31 -1.78
CA ALA A 80 11.99 6.36 -2.68
C ALA A 80 12.92 7.56 -2.59
N ALA A 81 13.34 8.11 -3.74
CA ALA A 81 14.20 9.28 -3.81
C ALA A 81 15.48 9.15 -2.98
N GLY A 82 16.07 7.94 -2.92
CA GLY A 82 17.29 7.69 -2.15
C GLY A 82 17.10 7.55 -0.64
N VAL A 83 15.86 7.57 -0.16
CA VAL A 83 15.52 7.42 1.26
C VAL A 83 14.85 6.08 1.48
N THR A 84 15.28 5.34 2.51
CA THR A 84 14.66 4.09 2.93
C THR A 84 13.71 4.35 4.09
N HIS A 85 12.45 3.99 3.90
CA HIS A 85 11.41 4.08 4.92
C HIS A 85 11.16 2.68 5.49
N ALA A 86 11.33 2.53 6.79
CA ALA A 86 11.18 1.26 7.47
C ALA A 86 9.75 1.06 7.97
N PHE A 87 9.25 -0.16 7.80
CA PHE A 87 7.94 -0.59 8.28
C PHE A 87 8.10 -1.89 9.06
N ARG A 88 7.20 -2.12 10.00
CA ARG A 88 7.12 -3.39 10.71
C ARG A 88 5.67 -3.75 11.01
N ARG A 89 5.40 -5.04 11.12
CA ARG A 89 4.13 -5.53 11.61
C ARG A 89 4.08 -5.33 13.13
N SER A 90 3.00 -4.72 13.64
CA SER A 90 2.90 -4.37 15.05
C SER A 90 2.85 -5.58 15.97
N SER A 91 2.25 -6.70 15.50
CA SER A 91 2.26 -7.96 16.24
C SER A 91 2.05 -9.14 15.29
N VAL A 92 2.34 -10.36 15.79
CA VAL A 92 2.13 -11.61 15.03
C VAL A 92 0.65 -11.83 14.72
N TRP A 93 -0.23 -11.34 15.58
CA TRP A 93 -1.68 -11.54 15.50
C TRP A 93 -2.40 -10.41 14.78
N SER A 94 -1.72 -9.31 14.53
CA SER A 94 -2.29 -8.12 13.91
C SER A 94 -1.78 -7.97 12.47
N LEU A 95 -2.69 -7.54 11.59
CA LEU A 95 -2.32 -7.12 10.22
C LEU A 95 -1.90 -5.66 10.18
N GLU A 96 -1.87 -4.99 11.33
CA GLU A 96 -1.47 -3.61 11.44
C GLU A 96 0.02 -3.45 11.14
N GLN A 97 0.35 -2.47 10.30
CA GLN A 97 1.71 -2.11 9.95
C GLN A 97 2.06 -0.76 10.57
N GLU A 98 3.31 -0.63 11.01
CA GLU A 98 3.82 0.62 11.55
C GLU A 98 4.94 1.16 10.68
N HIS A 99 4.90 2.47 10.41
CA HIS A 99 6.06 3.19 9.90
C HIS A 99 6.98 3.51 11.07
N VAL A 100 8.24 3.16 10.96
CA VAL A 100 9.19 3.22 12.07
C VAL A 100 10.36 4.14 11.69
N VAL A 101 10.71 5.06 12.58
CA VAL A 101 11.90 5.90 12.46
C VAL A 101 12.74 5.73 13.72
N GLN A 102 13.99 5.30 13.58
CA GLN A 102 14.91 5.04 14.70
C GLN A 102 14.28 4.11 15.75
N GLY A 103 13.59 3.07 15.30
CA GLY A 103 12.95 2.10 16.17
C GLY A 103 11.62 2.53 16.80
N LEU A 104 11.17 3.77 16.55
CA LEU A 104 9.93 4.30 17.12
C LEU A 104 8.81 4.34 16.09
N PRO A 105 7.59 3.91 16.45
CA PRO A 105 6.45 4.00 15.54
C PRO A 105 6.04 5.48 15.37
N VAL A 106 5.96 5.90 14.12
CA VAL A 106 5.59 7.28 13.75
C VAL A 106 4.39 7.34 12.82
N GLY A 107 3.85 6.19 12.43
CA GLY A 107 2.68 6.10 11.59
C GLY A 107 2.14 4.67 11.58
N THR A 108 0.91 4.52 11.11
CA THR A 108 0.22 3.22 11.10
C THR A 108 -0.59 3.01 9.82
N ILE A 109 -0.70 1.74 9.42
CA ILE A 109 -1.67 1.28 8.42
C ILE A 109 -2.42 0.12 9.06
N ARG A 110 -3.74 0.24 9.22
CA ARG A 110 -4.55 -0.78 9.88
C ARG A 110 -5.81 -1.10 9.08
N ARG A 111 -6.30 -2.30 9.26
CA ARG A 111 -7.55 -2.75 8.68
C ARG A 111 -8.70 -2.42 9.62
N THR A 112 -9.71 -1.70 9.11
CA THR A 112 -10.87 -1.31 9.92
C THR A 112 -12.04 -2.28 9.76
N SER A 113 -12.09 -3.02 8.63
CA SER A 113 -13.12 -4.02 8.40
C SER A 113 -12.53 -5.17 7.60
N ALA A 114 -12.59 -6.38 8.18
CA ALA A 114 -12.15 -7.60 7.50
C ALA A 114 -13.05 -7.96 6.32
N TRP A 115 -14.33 -7.60 6.41
CA TRP A 115 -15.34 -7.96 5.39
C TRP A 115 -15.36 -7.01 4.20
N ARG A 116 -15.05 -5.73 4.42
CA ARG A 116 -15.16 -4.69 3.40
C ARG A 116 -13.84 -4.31 2.77
N GLY A 117 -12.72 -4.88 3.25
CA GLY A 117 -11.40 -4.54 2.75
C GLY A 117 -11.04 -3.07 2.98
N GLU A 118 -11.54 -2.47 4.05
CA GLU A 118 -11.26 -1.07 4.38
C GLU A 118 -9.96 -0.95 5.17
N ALA A 119 -9.21 0.09 4.90
CA ALA A 119 -7.98 0.40 5.58
C ALA A 119 -7.93 1.87 5.97
N VAL A 120 -7.26 2.15 7.07
CA VAL A 120 -6.96 3.51 7.52
C VAL A 120 -5.46 3.64 7.70
N ALA A 121 -4.89 4.70 7.16
CA ALA A 121 -3.47 4.98 7.28
C ALA A 121 -3.25 6.40 7.80
N ASP A 122 -2.35 6.49 8.76
CA ASP A 122 -1.84 7.75 9.28
C ASP A 122 -0.33 7.72 9.17
N LEU A 123 0.21 8.38 8.13
CA LEU A 123 1.62 8.33 7.76
C LEU A 123 2.17 9.76 7.61
N PRO A 124 2.25 10.51 8.72
CA PRO A 124 2.52 11.95 8.66
C PRO A 124 3.91 12.32 8.16
N LEU A 125 4.88 11.41 8.26
CA LEU A 125 6.26 11.67 7.84
C LEU A 125 6.55 11.24 6.40
N LEU A 126 5.57 10.67 5.69
CA LEU A 126 5.72 10.27 4.29
C LEU A 126 5.08 11.30 3.38
N SER A 127 5.66 11.49 2.18
CA SER A 127 5.00 12.25 1.13
C SER A 127 3.69 11.55 0.74
N PRO A 128 2.69 12.28 0.20
CA PRO A 128 1.42 11.66 -0.20
C PRO A 128 1.58 10.48 -1.15
N LEU A 129 2.47 10.58 -2.12
CA LEU A 129 2.66 9.50 -3.10
C LEU A 129 3.29 8.27 -2.44
N VAL A 130 4.28 8.44 -1.57
CA VAL A 130 4.90 7.31 -0.85
C VAL A 130 3.90 6.69 0.12
N ALA A 131 3.10 7.50 0.80
CA ALA A 131 2.03 7.01 1.67
C ALA A 131 0.99 6.20 0.89
N LEU A 132 0.57 6.68 -0.27
CA LEU A 132 -0.33 5.95 -1.17
C LEU A 132 0.27 4.61 -1.61
N PHE A 133 1.55 4.61 -1.96
CA PHE A 133 2.23 3.38 -2.32
C PHE A 133 2.28 2.39 -1.16
N ALA A 134 2.57 2.86 0.05
CA ALA A 134 2.59 2.02 1.26
C ALA A 134 1.22 1.37 1.50
N ILE A 135 0.14 2.13 1.42
CA ILE A 135 -1.22 1.60 1.54
C ILE A 135 -1.48 0.54 0.47
N THR A 136 -1.13 0.84 -0.78
CA THR A 136 -1.34 -0.07 -1.92
C THR A 136 -0.61 -1.39 -1.71
N VAL A 137 0.64 -1.35 -1.25
CA VAL A 137 1.43 -2.55 -0.94
C VAL A 137 0.73 -3.41 0.11
N VAL A 138 0.23 -2.79 1.17
CA VAL A 138 -0.48 -3.50 2.25
C VAL A 138 -1.77 -4.11 1.73
N LEU A 139 -2.54 -3.40 0.92
CA LEU A 139 -3.77 -3.91 0.31
C LEU A 139 -3.50 -5.13 -0.57
N ILE A 140 -2.47 -5.08 -1.41
CA ILE A 140 -2.06 -6.21 -2.25
C ILE A 140 -1.70 -7.41 -1.38
N THR A 141 -0.97 -7.19 -0.31
CA THR A 141 -0.57 -8.26 0.62
C THR A 141 -1.79 -8.93 1.25
N TRP A 142 -2.76 -8.16 1.67
CA TRP A 142 -4.00 -8.71 2.24
C TRP A 142 -4.81 -9.47 1.21
N ASP A 143 -4.90 -8.98 -0.02
CA ASP A 143 -5.63 -9.65 -1.10
C ASP A 143 -4.98 -10.98 -1.47
N VAL A 144 -3.65 -11.04 -1.53
CA VAL A 144 -2.92 -12.27 -1.77
C VAL A 144 -3.13 -13.27 -0.62
N ALA A 145 -3.07 -12.82 0.62
CA ALA A 145 -3.32 -13.67 1.78
C ALA A 145 -4.76 -14.21 1.79
N GLY A 146 -5.73 -13.38 1.42
CA GLY A 146 -7.13 -13.79 1.30
C GLY A 146 -7.36 -14.83 0.20
N ALA A 147 -6.67 -14.70 -0.91
CA ALA A 147 -6.77 -15.64 -2.02
C ALA A 147 -6.13 -17.02 -1.71
N ALA A 148 -5.20 -17.07 -0.75
CA ALA A 148 -4.53 -18.30 -0.34
C ALA A 148 -5.36 -19.12 0.67
N THR A 149 -6.42 -18.54 1.21
CA THR A 149 -7.35 -19.22 2.11
C THR A 149 -8.63 -19.61 1.39
#